data_b18390a96a399177dc6349cd757c416e
#
_entry.id   b18390a96a399177dc6349cd757c416e
#
_cell.length_a   1.000
_cell.length_b   1.000
_cell.length_c   1.000
_cell.angle_alpha   90.00
_cell.angle_beta   90.00
_cell.angle_gamma   90.00
#
_symmetry.space_group_name_H-M   'P 1'
#
loop_
_entity.id
_entity.type
_entity.pdbx_description
1 polymer ?
#
loop_
_entity_poly.entity_id
_entity_poly.type
_entity_poly.pdbx_seq_one_letter_code
_entity_poly.pdbx_strand_id
1 'polypeptide(L)'
;MPPLDPEFVADCPYGPGGLLIDEILEIDAENNFVRALMYTHDDLPITREQRVHPVRHPRHVSGGLMVHMTGMLGFVHAYYVLGLKHKDGWIGYGGRIYDAKFKALARPGEPLILEGKVTQLRRSSKSVFAKYEFRFLQGETLVYTGEQSAMWMKVDETAPVETANPL
;
A
#
# COMPACT_ATOMS: atom_id res chain seq x y z
N MET A 1 -4.68 -18.79 -8.58
CA MET A 1 -3.39 -18.18 -8.22
C MET A 1 -3.06 -18.52 -6.78
N PRO A 2 -1.80 -18.61 -6.39
CA PRO A 2 -1.47 -18.96 -5.01
C PRO A 2 -1.92 -17.84 -4.07
N PRO A 3 -2.40 -18.19 -2.86
CA PRO A 3 -2.69 -17.21 -1.82
C PRO A 3 -1.41 -16.43 -1.47
N LEU A 4 -1.58 -15.26 -0.84
CA LEU A 4 -0.45 -14.50 -0.30
C LEU A 4 0.42 -15.39 0.58
N ASP A 5 1.74 -15.19 0.50
CA ASP A 5 2.69 -15.86 1.35
C ASP A 5 2.30 -15.69 2.84
N PRO A 6 2.04 -16.78 3.58
CA PRO A 6 1.67 -16.70 4.99
C PRO A 6 2.70 -15.97 5.87
N GLU A 7 4.00 -16.05 5.54
CA GLU A 7 5.03 -15.32 6.27
C GLU A 7 4.92 -13.81 6.05
N PHE A 8 4.64 -13.37 4.81
CA PHE A 8 4.38 -11.97 4.51
C PHE A 8 3.15 -11.46 5.26
N VAL A 9 2.05 -12.21 5.23
CA VAL A 9 0.81 -11.83 5.94
C VAL A 9 1.04 -11.73 7.45
N ALA A 10 1.80 -12.66 8.03
CA ALA A 10 2.13 -12.65 9.45
C ALA A 10 3.07 -11.50 9.84
N ASP A 11 3.96 -11.07 8.94
CA ASP A 11 4.90 -9.96 9.15
C ASP A 11 4.25 -8.58 8.92
N CYS A 12 3.12 -8.52 8.23
CA CYS A 12 2.41 -7.28 7.94
C CYS A 12 1.86 -6.65 9.24
N PRO A 13 2.03 -5.32 9.46
CA PRO A 13 1.49 -4.66 10.65
C PRO A 13 -0.03 -4.56 10.69
N TYR A 14 -0.70 -4.92 9.59
CA TYR A 14 -2.15 -4.94 9.48
C TYR A 14 -2.66 -6.37 9.35
N GLY A 15 -3.73 -6.69 10.09
CA GLY A 15 -4.46 -7.93 9.90
C GLY A 15 -5.14 -7.99 8.51
N PRO A 16 -5.73 -9.15 8.14
CA PRO A 16 -6.29 -9.39 6.81
C PRO A 16 -7.27 -8.31 6.31
N GLY A 17 -8.11 -7.78 7.21
CA GLY A 17 -9.06 -6.71 6.84
C GLY A 17 -8.44 -5.35 6.55
N GLY A 18 -7.18 -5.13 6.94
CA GLY A 18 -6.44 -3.89 6.72
C GLY A 18 -5.34 -4.02 5.66
N LEU A 19 -4.94 -5.24 5.27
CA LEU A 19 -3.89 -5.46 4.28
C LEU A 19 -4.30 -4.96 2.89
N LEU A 20 -5.56 -5.11 2.50
CA LEU A 20 -6.13 -4.62 1.24
C LEU A 20 -5.31 -4.99 -0.02
N ILE A 21 -4.74 -6.18 0.01
CA ILE A 21 -4.07 -6.84 -1.11
C ILE A 21 -4.46 -8.31 -1.03
N ASP A 22 -4.97 -8.86 -2.13
CA ASP A 22 -5.38 -10.26 -2.21
C ASP A 22 -4.35 -11.12 -2.94
N GLU A 23 -3.67 -10.55 -3.94
CA GLU A 23 -2.67 -11.26 -4.74
C GLU A 23 -1.49 -10.35 -5.09
N ILE A 24 -0.29 -10.92 -5.12
CA ILE A 24 0.90 -10.27 -5.68
C ILE A 24 1.08 -10.80 -7.10
N LEU A 25 0.97 -9.91 -8.08
CA LEU A 25 1.03 -10.26 -9.50
C LEU A 25 2.46 -10.23 -10.04
N GLU A 26 3.29 -9.29 -9.53
CA GLU A 26 4.64 -9.09 -10.03
C GLU A 26 5.55 -8.47 -8.97
N ILE A 27 6.76 -8.98 -8.88
CA ILE A 27 7.87 -8.41 -8.12
C ILE A 27 9.05 -8.25 -9.08
N ASP A 28 9.40 -7.03 -9.43
CA ASP A 28 10.57 -6.70 -10.23
C ASP A 28 11.59 -5.95 -9.36
N ALA A 29 12.52 -6.72 -8.81
CA ALA A 29 13.54 -6.17 -7.90
C ALA A 29 14.56 -5.28 -8.64
N GLU A 30 14.82 -5.54 -9.92
CA GLU A 30 15.79 -4.75 -10.70
C GLU A 30 15.28 -3.34 -10.93
N ASN A 31 13.98 -3.19 -11.23
CA ASN A 31 13.33 -1.92 -11.48
C ASN A 31 12.65 -1.32 -10.25
N ASN A 32 12.76 -1.97 -9.07
CA ASN A 32 12.08 -1.58 -7.84
C ASN A 32 10.58 -1.34 -8.05
N PHE A 33 9.94 -2.30 -8.70
CA PHE A 33 8.52 -2.25 -9.07
C PHE A 33 7.77 -3.43 -8.46
N VAL A 34 6.54 -3.17 -8.03
CA VAL A 34 5.62 -4.19 -7.54
C VAL A 34 4.23 -3.96 -8.13
N ARG A 35 3.54 -5.06 -8.42
CA ARG A 35 2.15 -5.06 -8.88
C ARG A 35 1.34 -6.05 -8.06
N ALA A 36 0.20 -5.62 -7.61
CA ALA A 36 -0.72 -6.43 -6.80
C ALA A 36 -2.16 -6.28 -7.30
N LEU A 37 -3.03 -7.15 -6.82
CA LEU A 37 -4.45 -7.12 -7.09
C LEU A 37 -5.22 -7.08 -5.77
N MET A 38 -6.29 -6.30 -5.76
CA MET A 38 -7.28 -6.27 -4.70
C MET A 38 -8.67 -6.51 -5.27
N TYR A 39 -9.40 -7.49 -4.73
CA TYR A 39 -10.81 -7.71 -5.00
C TYR A 39 -11.65 -6.73 -4.20
N THR A 40 -12.27 -5.78 -4.88
CA THR A 40 -13.13 -4.80 -4.23
C THR A 40 -14.53 -5.34 -3.99
N HIS A 41 -15.18 -4.92 -2.92
CA HIS A 41 -16.53 -5.32 -2.56
C HIS A 41 -17.24 -4.24 -1.73
N ASP A 42 -18.56 -4.34 -1.61
CA ASP A 42 -19.38 -3.33 -0.91
C ASP A 42 -19.07 -3.22 0.59
N ASP A 43 -18.61 -4.32 1.21
CA ASP A 43 -18.33 -4.38 2.65
C ASP A 43 -16.94 -3.86 3.04
N LEU A 44 -16.19 -3.28 2.09
CA LEU A 44 -14.92 -2.62 2.44
C LEU A 44 -15.13 -1.54 3.50
N PRO A 45 -14.19 -1.38 4.44
CA PRO A 45 -14.22 -0.28 5.41
C PRO A 45 -14.49 1.05 4.70
N ILE A 46 -15.24 1.94 5.33
CA ILE A 46 -15.67 3.24 4.78
C ILE A 46 -16.66 3.09 3.60
N THR A 47 -16.41 2.19 2.65
CA THR A 47 -17.30 1.96 1.50
C THR A 47 -18.70 1.53 1.94
N ARG A 48 -18.80 0.59 2.87
CA ARG A 48 -20.07 0.11 3.42
C ARG A 48 -20.89 1.19 4.15
N GLU A 49 -20.21 2.22 4.67
CA GLU A 49 -20.84 3.32 5.41
C GLU A 49 -21.36 4.45 4.49
N GLN A 50 -21.14 4.34 3.17
CA GLN A 50 -21.57 5.37 2.23
C GLN A 50 -23.11 5.40 2.11
N ARG A 51 -23.69 6.60 2.23
CA ARG A 51 -25.08 6.87 1.91
C ARG A 51 -25.21 7.04 0.40
N VAL A 52 -25.61 5.98 -0.27
CA VAL A 52 -25.62 5.90 -1.73
C VAL A 52 -26.77 6.71 -2.34
N HIS A 53 -26.46 7.46 -3.38
CA HIS A 53 -27.43 8.08 -4.28
C HIS A 53 -26.99 7.74 -5.72
N PRO A 54 -27.86 7.10 -6.54
CA PRO A 54 -27.45 6.52 -7.82
C PRO A 54 -26.83 7.52 -8.81
N VAL A 55 -27.19 8.78 -8.72
CA VAL A 55 -26.68 9.82 -9.62
C VAL A 55 -25.64 10.72 -8.93
N ARG A 56 -25.92 11.16 -7.69
CA ARG A 56 -25.09 12.16 -7.01
C ARG A 56 -23.93 11.57 -6.21
N HIS A 57 -24.13 10.35 -5.70
CA HIS A 57 -23.11 9.65 -4.90
C HIS A 57 -23.26 8.13 -5.07
N PRO A 58 -22.83 7.58 -6.22
CA PRO A 58 -22.81 6.13 -6.40
C PRO A 58 -21.82 5.50 -5.42
N ARG A 59 -22.08 4.25 -5.02
CA ARG A 59 -21.13 3.51 -4.19
C ARG A 59 -19.81 3.35 -4.92
N HIS A 60 -18.72 3.60 -4.24
CA HIS A 60 -17.38 3.53 -4.80
C HIS A 60 -16.35 3.19 -3.73
N VAL A 61 -15.19 2.67 -4.14
CA VAL A 61 -14.05 2.48 -3.24
C VAL A 61 -13.56 3.85 -2.78
N SER A 62 -13.54 4.05 -1.45
CA SER A 62 -13.14 5.34 -0.86
C SER A 62 -11.71 5.73 -1.24
N GLY A 63 -11.51 7.01 -1.55
CA GLY A 63 -10.17 7.55 -1.77
C GLY A 63 -9.22 7.36 -0.59
N GLY A 64 -9.73 7.39 0.65
CA GLY A 64 -8.94 7.08 1.84
C GLY A 64 -8.38 5.65 1.84
N LEU A 65 -9.15 4.68 1.33
CA LEU A 65 -8.65 3.31 1.15
C LEU A 65 -7.57 3.23 0.07
N MET A 66 -7.69 3.99 -1.02
CA MET A 66 -6.66 4.02 -2.07
C MET A 66 -5.34 4.56 -1.52
N VAL A 67 -5.39 5.61 -0.68
CA VAL A 67 -4.19 6.11 0.01
C VAL A 67 -3.62 5.04 0.95
N HIS A 68 -4.45 4.31 1.67
CA HIS A 68 -3.98 3.21 2.53
C HIS A 68 -3.33 2.07 1.70
N MET A 69 -3.91 1.71 0.56
CA MET A 69 -3.36 0.69 -0.35
C MET A 69 -1.94 1.05 -0.85
N THR A 70 -1.61 2.34 -0.98
CA THR A 70 -0.24 2.73 -1.34
C THR A 70 0.77 2.34 -0.26
N GLY A 71 0.40 2.46 1.01
CA GLY A 71 1.20 1.98 2.14
C GLY A 71 1.38 0.46 2.10
N MET A 72 0.34 -0.29 1.76
CA MET A 72 0.41 -1.75 1.64
C MET A 72 1.34 -2.19 0.50
N LEU A 73 1.30 -1.52 -0.65
CA LEU A 73 2.30 -1.75 -1.70
C LEU A 73 3.72 -1.42 -1.26
N GLY A 74 3.89 -0.38 -0.43
CA GLY A 74 5.16 -0.08 0.21
C GLY A 74 5.67 -1.24 1.07
N PHE A 75 4.79 -1.92 1.82
CA PHE A 75 5.16 -3.12 2.58
C PHE A 75 5.51 -4.31 1.69
N VAL A 76 4.78 -4.53 0.59
CA VAL A 76 5.14 -5.56 -0.41
C VAL A 76 6.56 -5.31 -0.94
N HIS A 77 6.84 -4.09 -1.36
CA HIS A 77 8.18 -3.72 -1.85
C HIS A 77 9.26 -3.89 -0.77
N ALA A 78 9.01 -3.40 0.45
CA ALA A 78 9.94 -3.51 1.55
C ALA A 78 10.28 -4.97 1.88
N TYR A 79 9.27 -5.83 1.94
CA TYR A 79 9.43 -7.24 2.29
C TYR A 79 10.16 -8.02 1.19
N TYR A 80 9.68 -7.95 -0.06
CA TYR A 80 10.17 -8.82 -1.14
C TYR A 80 11.39 -8.27 -1.88
N VAL A 81 11.51 -6.95 -2.00
CA VAL A 81 12.60 -6.32 -2.77
C VAL A 81 13.73 -5.86 -1.85
N LEU A 82 13.40 -5.20 -0.74
CA LEU A 82 14.41 -4.61 0.14
C LEU A 82 14.84 -5.57 1.27
N GLY A 83 14.07 -6.63 1.54
CA GLY A 83 14.31 -7.56 2.63
C GLY A 83 14.09 -6.95 4.02
N LEU A 84 13.26 -5.92 4.12
CA LEU A 84 12.96 -5.22 5.38
C LEU A 84 11.73 -5.86 6.01
N LYS A 85 11.92 -6.66 7.05
CA LYS A 85 10.86 -7.41 7.72
C LYS A 85 10.66 -6.91 9.15
N HIS A 86 9.42 -6.85 9.61
CA HIS A 86 9.10 -6.50 11.00
C HIS A 86 9.76 -7.46 11.99
N LYS A 87 9.71 -8.76 11.70
CA LYS A 87 10.37 -9.79 12.51
C LYS A 87 11.87 -9.58 12.71
N ASP A 88 12.51 -8.82 11.81
CA ASP A 88 13.92 -8.47 11.88
C ASP A 88 14.16 -7.07 12.48
N GLY A 89 13.12 -6.45 13.07
CA GLY A 89 13.18 -5.15 13.75
C GLY A 89 13.04 -3.94 12.82
N TRP A 90 12.57 -4.11 11.57
CA TRP A 90 12.31 -3.00 10.68
C TRP A 90 10.88 -2.48 10.83
N ILE A 91 10.73 -1.18 11.09
CA ILE A 91 9.43 -0.50 11.18
C ILE A 91 9.31 0.51 10.05
N GLY A 92 8.19 0.44 9.31
CA GLY A 92 7.87 1.34 8.22
C GLY A 92 6.99 2.50 8.69
N TYR A 93 7.33 3.71 8.28
CA TYR A 93 6.56 4.93 8.52
C TYR A 93 6.16 5.55 7.19
N GLY A 94 4.89 5.93 7.06
CA GLY A 94 4.46 6.82 5.99
C GLY A 94 5.14 8.19 6.18
N GLY A 95 5.73 8.69 5.11
CA GLY A 95 6.36 10.00 5.12
C GLY A 95 5.40 11.09 4.59
N ARG A 96 5.76 11.67 3.47
CA ARG A 96 5.02 12.76 2.84
C ARG A 96 4.22 12.25 1.64
N ILE A 97 2.98 12.70 1.50
CA ILE A 97 2.22 12.65 0.25
C ILE A 97 2.56 13.91 -0.55
N TYR A 98 3.18 13.75 -1.71
CA TYR A 98 3.54 14.84 -2.60
C TYR A 98 2.43 15.15 -3.59
N ASP A 99 1.75 14.09 -4.07
CA ASP A 99 0.63 14.18 -4.99
C ASP A 99 -0.35 13.02 -4.76
N ALA A 100 -1.64 13.29 -4.91
CA ALA A 100 -2.69 12.29 -4.89
C ALA A 100 -3.83 12.76 -5.79
N LYS A 101 -4.12 12.00 -6.85
CA LYS A 101 -5.17 12.34 -7.82
C LYS A 101 -6.13 11.18 -7.99
N PHE A 102 -7.41 11.44 -7.69
CA PHE A 102 -8.52 10.53 -7.96
C PHE A 102 -9.06 10.84 -9.35
N LYS A 103 -8.76 9.96 -10.32
CA LYS A 103 -9.04 10.17 -11.74
C LYS A 103 -10.43 9.73 -12.15
N ALA A 104 -10.93 8.65 -11.52
CA ALA A 104 -12.25 8.09 -11.73
C ALA A 104 -12.74 7.40 -10.46
N LEU A 105 -14.04 7.15 -10.37
CA LEU A 105 -14.61 6.33 -9.28
C LEU A 105 -14.32 4.86 -9.54
N ALA A 106 -13.69 4.19 -8.58
CA ALA A 106 -13.54 2.73 -8.62
C ALA A 106 -14.81 2.08 -8.07
N ARG A 107 -15.35 1.11 -8.78
CA ARG A 107 -16.60 0.43 -8.44
C ARG A 107 -16.33 -0.79 -7.57
N PRO A 108 -17.06 -0.99 -6.46
CA PRO A 108 -17.02 -2.25 -5.74
C PRO A 108 -17.52 -3.40 -6.64
N GLY A 109 -16.91 -4.58 -6.47
CA GLY A 109 -17.20 -5.76 -7.28
C GLY A 109 -16.26 -5.96 -8.47
N GLU A 110 -15.48 -4.96 -8.83
CA GLU A 110 -14.45 -5.06 -9.88
C GLU A 110 -13.06 -4.97 -9.26
N PRO A 111 -12.08 -5.83 -9.64
CA PRO A 111 -10.76 -5.81 -9.06
C PRO A 111 -9.97 -4.53 -9.40
N LEU A 112 -9.13 -4.11 -8.46
CA LEU A 112 -8.14 -3.07 -8.68
C LEU A 112 -6.76 -3.70 -8.91
N ILE A 113 -6.08 -3.25 -9.95
CA ILE A 113 -4.64 -3.48 -10.15
C ILE A 113 -3.89 -2.33 -9.49
N LEU A 114 -3.01 -2.65 -8.57
CA LEU A 114 -2.23 -1.72 -7.79
C LEU A 114 -0.77 -1.80 -8.25
N GLU A 115 -0.22 -0.70 -8.74
CA GLU A 115 1.17 -0.60 -9.20
C GLU A 115 1.93 0.39 -8.33
N GLY A 116 3.12 0.00 -7.89
CA GLY A 116 4.04 0.84 -7.13
C GLY A 116 5.45 0.75 -7.67
N LYS A 117 6.06 1.90 -7.97
CA LYS A 117 7.44 2.01 -8.46
C LYS A 117 8.23 2.98 -7.60
N VAL A 118 9.42 2.57 -7.18
CA VAL A 118 10.35 3.46 -6.49
C VAL A 118 11.05 4.36 -7.50
N THR A 119 11.01 5.66 -7.25
CA THR A 119 11.69 6.68 -8.06
C THR A 119 12.95 7.21 -7.38
N GLN A 120 13.01 7.09 -6.06
CA GLN A 120 14.19 7.45 -5.28
C GLN A 120 14.37 6.49 -4.11
N LEU A 121 15.56 5.94 -3.96
CA LEU A 121 15.94 5.04 -2.86
C LEU A 121 17.22 5.54 -2.22
N ARG A 122 17.22 5.65 -0.88
CA ARG A 122 18.41 5.91 -0.08
C ARG A 122 18.47 4.88 1.04
N ARG A 123 19.62 4.25 1.22
CA ARG A 123 19.79 3.18 2.20
C ARG A 123 21.01 3.44 3.07
N SER A 124 20.83 3.23 4.37
CA SER A 124 21.91 3.15 5.36
C SER A 124 21.80 1.84 6.15
N SER A 125 22.70 1.61 7.10
CA SER A 125 22.63 0.42 7.96
C SER A 125 21.42 0.39 8.90
N LYS A 126 20.81 1.53 9.21
CA LYS A 126 19.73 1.68 10.19
C LYS A 126 18.46 2.28 9.62
N SER A 127 18.47 2.78 8.39
CA SER A 127 17.30 3.40 7.77
C SER A 127 17.30 3.24 6.27
N VAL A 128 16.10 3.18 5.72
CA VAL A 128 15.85 3.16 4.28
C VAL A 128 14.75 4.18 3.98
N PHE A 129 15.06 5.13 3.09
CA PHE A 129 14.09 6.08 2.54
C PHE A 129 13.74 5.66 1.12
N ALA A 130 12.45 5.64 0.79
CA ALA A 130 11.99 5.43 -0.57
C ALA A 130 10.91 6.45 -0.94
N LYS A 131 10.98 6.97 -2.17
CA LYS A 131 9.92 7.73 -2.81
C LYS A 131 9.29 6.85 -3.88
N TYR A 132 7.97 6.81 -3.91
CA TYR A 132 7.17 5.97 -4.78
C TYR A 132 6.29 6.80 -5.69
N GLU A 133 6.06 6.28 -6.89
CA GLU A 133 4.93 6.58 -7.76
C GLU A 133 3.96 5.40 -7.74
N PHE A 134 2.66 5.72 -7.62
CA PHE A 134 1.58 4.74 -7.60
C PHE A 134 0.60 4.98 -8.73
N ARG A 135 0.07 3.87 -9.29
CA ARG A 135 -0.99 3.88 -10.29
C ARG A 135 -1.97 2.76 -9.96
N PHE A 136 -3.25 3.08 -9.87
CA PHE A 136 -4.29 2.07 -9.66
C PHE A 136 -5.24 2.06 -10.85
N LEU A 137 -5.52 0.87 -11.36
CA LEU A 137 -6.36 0.65 -12.52
C LEU A 137 -7.52 -0.26 -12.17
N GLN A 138 -8.68 0.01 -12.75
CA GLN A 138 -9.84 -0.88 -12.75
C GLN A 138 -10.19 -1.18 -14.21
N GLY A 139 -9.92 -2.43 -14.65
CA GLY A 139 -9.84 -2.72 -16.07
C GLY A 139 -8.77 -1.85 -16.74
N GLU A 140 -9.17 -1.12 -17.78
CA GLU A 140 -8.29 -0.17 -18.48
C GLU A 140 -8.34 1.26 -17.90
N THR A 141 -9.24 1.51 -16.95
CA THR A 141 -9.45 2.84 -16.38
C THR A 141 -8.45 3.14 -15.28
N LEU A 142 -7.67 4.20 -15.45
CA LEU A 142 -6.81 4.73 -14.39
C LEU A 142 -7.68 5.47 -13.35
N VAL A 143 -7.77 4.92 -12.14
CA VAL A 143 -8.63 5.48 -11.09
C VAL A 143 -7.87 6.34 -10.08
N TYR A 144 -6.58 6.06 -9.87
CA TYR A 144 -5.75 6.78 -8.92
C TYR A 144 -4.30 6.89 -9.40
N THR A 145 -3.68 8.04 -9.11
CA THR A 145 -2.22 8.22 -9.15
C THR A 145 -1.76 8.92 -7.89
N GLY A 146 -0.56 8.60 -7.41
CA GLY A 146 0.02 9.27 -6.26
C GLY A 146 1.52 9.23 -6.22
N GLU A 147 2.11 10.20 -5.54
CA GLU A 147 3.52 10.21 -5.15
C GLU A 147 3.63 10.31 -3.63
N GLN A 148 4.36 9.39 -3.01
CA GLN A 148 4.56 9.37 -1.56
C GLN A 148 5.97 8.94 -1.23
N SER A 149 6.43 9.34 -0.04
CA SER A 149 7.63 8.77 0.56
C SER A 149 7.28 7.90 1.77
N ALA A 150 8.16 6.95 2.02
CA ALA A 150 8.16 6.15 3.24
C ALA A 150 9.59 6.04 3.76
N MET A 151 9.71 5.78 5.06
CA MET A 151 10.96 5.49 5.72
C MET A 151 10.83 4.22 6.53
N TRP A 152 11.81 3.36 6.46
CA TRP A 152 11.98 2.22 7.34
C TRP A 152 13.15 2.47 8.25
N MET A 153 12.96 2.18 9.53
CA MET A 153 13.99 2.30 10.53
C MET A 153 14.17 0.96 11.24
N LYS A 154 15.42 0.59 11.47
CA LYS A 154 15.74 -0.56 12.30
C LYS A 154 15.71 -0.12 13.75
N VAL A 155 14.78 -0.66 14.52
CA VAL A 155 14.64 -0.37 15.94
C VAL A 155 15.36 -1.44 16.78
N ASP A 156 15.87 -1.02 17.92
CA ASP A 156 16.36 -1.93 18.94
C ASP A 156 15.17 -2.37 19.79
N GLU A 157 14.98 -3.67 20.00
CA GLU A 157 13.90 -4.23 20.80
C GLU A 157 13.91 -3.73 22.26
N THR A 158 15.03 -3.21 22.73
CA THR A 158 15.20 -2.65 24.06
C THR A 158 14.89 -1.16 24.15
N ALA A 159 14.73 -0.48 23.03
CA ALA A 159 14.45 0.94 22.99
C ALA A 159 12.96 1.22 23.38
N PRO A 160 12.69 2.30 24.13
CA PRO A 160 11.32 2.73 24.38
C PRO A 160 10.63 3.08 23.06
N VAL A 161 9.33 2.76 22.97
CA VAL A 161 8.52 3.07 21.77
C VAL A 161 8.47 4.59 21.61
N GLU A 162 9.11 5.10 20.56
CA GLU A 162 8.92 6.49 20.15
C GLU A 162 7.54 6.64 19.50
N THR A 163 6.71 7.49 20.06
CA THR A 163 5.37 7.76 19.56
C THR A 163 5.34 8.83 18.46
N ALA A 164 6.45 9.52 18.24
CA ALA A 164 6.57 10.53 17.18
C ALA A 164 7.09 9.92 15.88
N ASN A 165 6.45 10.30 14.76
CA ASN A 165 6.97 9.96 13.44
C ASN A 165 8.34 10.64 13.24
N PRO A 166 9.40 9.92 12.88
CA PRO A 166 10.75 10.48 12.72
C PRO A 166 10.93 11.31 11.44
N LEU A 167 9.87 11.50 10.64
CA LEU A 167 9.90 12.24 9.36
C LEU A 167 9.43 13.68 9.50
#